data_42e04be7a9b5527d1daea6e594b48083
#
_entry.id   42e04be7a9b5527d1daea6e594b48083
#
_cell.length_a   1.000
_cell.length_b   1.000
_cell.length_c   1.000
_cell.angle_alpha   90.00
_cell.angle_beta   90.00
_cell.angle_gamma   90.00
#
_symmetry.space_group_name_H-M   'P 1'
#
loop_
_entity.id
_entity.type
_entity.pdbx_description
1 polymer ?
#
loop_
_entity_poly.entity_id
_entity_poly.type
_entity_poly.pdbx_seq_one_letter_code
_entity_poly.pdbx_strand_id
1 'polypeptide(L)' 'MKAEEFRAMTADQLDEELAKLKKEQFNLRFQRASGQLENTSRVREVRRDIARLKTIAQQKRTPKS' A
#
# COMPACT_ATOMS: atom_id res chain seq x y z
N MET A 1 5.26 2.78 -5.83
CA MET A 1 6.33 3.42 -5.06
C MET A 1 7.45 2.45 -4.75
N LYS A 2 8.64 2.98 -4.61
CA LYS A 2 9.79 2.15 -4.31
C LYS A 2 9.99 2.03 -2.81
N ALA A 3 10.61 0.94 -2.38
CA ALA A 3 10.86 0.73 -0.96
C ALA A 3 11.69 1.84 -0.35
N GLU A 4 12.60 2.44 -1.13
CA GLU A 4 13.42 3.53 -0.63
C GLU A 4 12.58 4.72 -0.21
N GLU A 5 11.54 5.01 -0.96
CA GLU A 5 10.67 6.12 -0.63
C GLU A 5 9.95 5.88 0.69
N PHE A 6 9.50 4.65 0.88
CA PHE A 6 8.84 4.28 2.13
C PHE A 6 9.81 4.39 3.32
N ARG A 7 11.04 3.99 3.12
CA ARG A 7 12.02 4.04 4.20
C ARG A 7 12.36 5.46 4.62
N ALA A 8 12.21 6.40 3.71
CA ALA A 8 12.48 7.80 4.01
C ALA A 8 11.34 8.47 4.76
N MET A 9 10.20 7.83 4.83
CA MET A 9 9.03 8.40 5.48
C MET A 9 9.04 8.14 6.98
N THR A 10 8.39 9.04 7.72
CA THR A 10 8.19 8.81 9.14
C THR A 10 7.08 7.79 9.33
N ALA A 11 6.93 7.27 10.55
CA ALA A 11 5.89 6.31 10.84
C ALA A 11 4.50 6.86 10.55
N ASP A 12 4.29 8.15 10.88
CA ASP A 12 3.00 8.78 10.61
C ASP A 12 2.73 8.87 9.12
N GLN A 13 3.74 9.23 8.34
CA GLN A 13 3.59 9.31 6.89
C GLN A 13 3.30 7.93 6.30
N LEU A 14 3.92 6.91 6.83
CA LEU A 14 3.67 5.55 6.38
C LEU A 14 2.23 5.14 6.64
N ASP A 15 1.70 5.51 7.81
CA ASP A 15 0.32 5.20 8.13
C ASP A 15 -0.64 5.91 7.18
N GLU A 16 -0.35 7.15 6.83
CA GLU A 16 -1.17 7.90 5.89
C GLU A 16 -1.16 7.26 4.51
N GLU A 17 0.03 6.88 4.04
CA GLU A 17 0.14 6.23 2.75
C GLU A 17 -0.57 4.89 2.74
N LEU A 18 -0.46 4.16 3.83
CA LEU A 18 -1.15 2.88 3.95
C LEU A 18 -2.65 3.06 3.86
N ALA A 19 -3.17 4.08 4.53
CA ALA A 19 -4.61 4.35 4.48
C ALA A 19 -5.05 4.69 3.06
N LYS A 20 -4.25 5.49 2.36
CA LYS A 20 -4.56 5.84 0.97
C LYS A 20 -4.56 4.61 0.07
N LEU A 21 -3.57 3.76 0.23
CA LEU A 21 -3.46 2.57 -0.59
C LEU A 21 -4.58 1.58 -0.31
N LYS A 22 -4.97 1.45 0.96
CA LYS A 22 -6.10 0.58 1.30
C LYS A 22 -7.39 1.08 0.70
N LYS A 23 -7.58 2.39 0.71
CA LYS A 23 -8.76 2.99 0.12
C LYS A 23 -8.79 2.73 -1.37
N GLU A 24 -7.66 2.90 -2.02
CA GLU A 24 -7.55 2.64 -3.45
C GLU A 24 -7.81 1.17 -3.75
N GLN A 25 -7.26 0.29 -2.93
CA GLN A 25 -7.47 -1.15 -3.10
C GLN A 25 -8.95 -1.49 -3.01
N PHE A 26 -9.64 -0.89 -2.05
CA PHE A 26 -11.07 -1.12 -1.89
C PHE A 26 -11.84 -0.69 -3.14
N ASN A 27 -11.50 0.49 -3.67
CA ASN A 27 -12.14 0.99 -4.88
C ASN A 27 -11.88 0.08 -6.07
N LEU A 28 -10.64 -0.39 -6.21
CA LEU A 28 -10.30 -1.28 -7.31
C LEU A 28 -11.03 -2.60 -7.21
N ARG A 29 -11.17 -3.13 -6.01
CA ARG A 29 -11.92 -4.37 -5.81
C ARG A 29 -13.39 -4.17 -6.15
N PHE A 30 -13.94 -3.03 -5.80
CA PHE A 30 -15.32 -2.70 -6.14
C PHE A 30 -15.50 -2.62 -7.65
N GLN A 31 -14.59 -1.94 -8.34
CA GLN A 31 -14.65 -1.82 -9.78
C GLN A 31 -14.54 -3.18 -10.47
N ARG A 32 -13.68 -4.03 -9.94
CA ARG A 32 -13.52 -5.37 -10.49
C ARG A 32 -14.80 -6.18 -10.33
N ALA A 33 -15.42 -6.08 -9.16
CA ALA A 33 -16.65 -6.82 -8.89
C ALA A 33 -17.80 -6.34 -9.80
N SER A 34 -17.81 -5.05 -10.15
CA SER A 34 -18.84 -4.52 -11.03
C SER A 34 -18.50 -4.67 -12.51
N GLY A 35 -17.34 -5.22 -12.82
CA GLY A 35 -16.94 -5.44 -14.21
C GLY A 35 -16.40 -4.20 -14.91
N GLN A 36 -16.14 -3.15 -14.17
CA GLN A 36 -15.66 -1.90 -14.76
C GLN A 36 -14.16 -1.83 -14.90
N LEU A 37 -13.45 -2.66 -14.17
CA LEU A 37 -12.00 -2.63 -14.18
C LEU A 37 -11.46 -3.46 -15.34
N GLU A 38 -10.79 -2.81 -16.27
CA GLU A 38 -10.23 -3.49 -17.42
C GLU A 38 -8.79 -3.93 -17.23
N ASN A 39 -8.04 -3.18 -16.42
CA ASN A 39 -6.62 -3.47 -16.24
C ASN A 39 -6.36 -3.87 -14.79
N THR A 40 -5.87 -5.08 -14.58
CA THR A 40 -5.61 -5.59 -13.25
C THR A 40 -4.19 -5.29 -12.76
N SER A 41 -3.36 -4.68 -13.60
CA SER A 41 -1.99 -4.34 -13.20
C SER A 41 -1.98 -3.41 -11.99
N ARG A 42 -2.89 -2.44 -11.95
CA ARG A 42 -2.96 -1.51 -10.85
C ARG A 42 -3.30 -2.21 -9.55
N VAL A 43 -4.16 -3.22 -9.61
CA VAL A 43 -4.52 -4.00 -8.42
C VAL A 43 -3.28 -4.67 -7.85
N ARG A 44 -2.46 -5.25 -8.70
CA ARG A 44 -1.23 -5.91 -8.27
C ARG A 44 -0.25 -4.91 -7.68
N GLU A 45 -0.11 -3.75 -8.30
CA GLU A 45 0.79 -2.73 -7.81
C GLU A 45 0.38 -2.26 -6.42
N VAL A 46 -0.91 -2.00 -6.23
CA VAL A 46 -1.41 -1.54 -4.95
C VAL A 46 -1.20 -2.59 -3.87
N ARG A 47 -1.48 -3.85 -4.18
CA ARG A 47 -1.27 -4.93 -3.23
C ARG A 47 0.20 -5.03 -2.82
N ARG A 48 1.08 -4.93 -3.78
CA ARG A 48 2.51 -5.01 -3.52
C ARG A 48 2.98 -3.84 -2.66
N ASP A 49 2.50 -2.64 -2.99
CA ASP A 49 2.87 -1.45 -2.22
C ASP A 49 2.36 -1.54 -0.80
N ILE A 50 1.15 -2.04 -0.59
CA ILE A 50 0.60 -2.21 0.74
C ILE A 50 1.45 -3.19 1.55
N ALA A 51 1.86 -4.28 0.95
CA ALA A 51 2.67 -5.27 1.63
C ALA A 51 4.02 -4.70 2.04
N ARG A 52 4.66 -3.96 1.14
CA ARG A 52 5.93 -3.33 1.43
C ARG A 52 5.80 -2.29 2.51
N LEU A 53 4.75 -1.48 2.41
CA LEU A 53 4.53 -0.43 3.37
C LEU A 53 4.29 -0.99 4.76
N LYS A 54 3.51 -2.05 4.86
CA LYS A 54 3.27 -2.70 6.14
C LYS A 54 4.55 -3.22 6.75
N THR A 55 5.38 -3.84 5.94
CA THR A 55 6.64 -4.39 6.41
C THR A 55 7.54 -3.29 6.95
N ILE A 56 7.67 -2.20 6.20
CA ILE A 56 8.53 -1.11 6.61
C ILE A 56 7.98 -0.41 7.84
N ALA A 57 6.67 -0.20 7.89
CA ALA A 57 6.05 0.44 9.05
C ALA A 57 6.25 -0.40 10.30
N GLN A 58 6.15 -1.71 10.17
CA GLN A 58 6.37 -2.60 11.29
C GLN A 58 7.81 -2.55 11.76
N GLN A 59 8.76 -2.50 10.84
CA GLN A 59 10.16 -2.39 11.19
C GLN A 59 10.46 -1.12 11.94
N LYS A 60 9.82 -0.03 11.56
CA LYS A 60 10.04 1.24 12.24
C LYS A 60 9.40 1.29 13.61
N ARG A 61 8.26 0.64 13.76
CA ARG A 61 7.59 0.63 15.05
C ARG A 61 8.20 -0.34 16.04
N THR A 62 8.76 -1.44 15.51
CA THR A 62 9.34 -2.46 16.34
C THR A 62 10.79 -2.54 15.99
N PRO A 63 11.61 -1.73 16.60
CA PRO A 63 13.03 -1.71 16.28
C PRO A 63 13.63 -2.98 16.80
N LYS A 64 13.37 -4.03 16.20
CA LYS A 64 13.81 -5.20 16.67
C LYS A 64 14.93 -5.67 15.94
N SER A 65 15.67 -6.26 16.49
CA SER A 65 16.74 -6.82 15.78
C SER A 65 16.62 -8.22 15.50
#